data_e3ea6b191fd069b5474ca489db8f1f2a
#
_entry.id   e3ea6b191fd069b5474ca489db8f1f2a
#
_cell.length_a   1.000
_cell.length_b   1.000
_cell.length_c   1.000
_cell.angle_alpha   90.00
_cell.angle_beta   90.00
_cell.angle_gamma   90.00
#
_symmetry.space_group_name_H-M   'P 1'
#
loop_
_entity.id
_entity.type
_entity.pdbx_description
1 polymer ?
#
loop_
_entity_poly.entity_id
_entity_poly.type
_entity_poly.pdbx_seq_one_letter_code
_entity_poly.pdbx_strand_id
1 'polypeptide(L)'
;MKLASLNTDANGDSYFTIVESCDPPESNKEREQEVAYWEIWETQPGYFQDFKPSEEPRSFAVLSGKLEITGSLGERRYFSRGDTFLLQDIGGKGHAIRTYGWEVCTVLRVTMKKIMTGTAKA
;
A
#
# COMPACT_ATOMS: atom_id res chain seq x y z
N MET A 1 -9.79 10.22 -9.43
CA MET A 1 -9.60 9.35 -8.27
C MET A 1 -8.24 9.57 -7.66
N LYS A 2 -8.16 9.62 -6.37
CA LYS A 2 -6.90 9.82 -5.66
C LYS A 2 -6.55 8.58 -4.88
N LEU A 3 -5.29 8.23 -4.89
CA LEU A 3 -4.81 7.00 -4.32
C LEU A 3 -3.57 7.30 -3.49
N ALA A 4 -3.59 6.93 -2.22
CA ALA A 4 -2.41 7.13 -1.37
C ALA A 4 -1.34 6.10 -1.71
N SER A 5 -0.10 6.52 -1.71
CA SER A 5 1.03 5.63 -1.96
C SER A 5 2.12 5.93 -0.93
N LEU A 6 2.67 4.87 -0.34
CA LEU A 6 3.80 4.98 0.57
C LEU A 6 5.07 4.60 -0.18
N ASN A 7 6.07 5.46 -0.16
CA ASN A 7 7.30 5.29 -0.92
C ASN A 7 8.52 5.46 0.00
N THR A 8 9.70 5.08 -0.49
CA THR A 8 10.95 5.24 0.25
C THR A 8 11.80 6.33 -0.40
N ASP A 9 12.32 7.26 0.41
CA ASP A 9 13.19 8.31 -0.11
C ASP A 9 14.67 7.88 -0.06
N ALA A 10 15.55 8.81 -0.44
CA ALA A 10 16.98 8.51 -0.52
C ALA A 10 17.60 8.21 0.84
N ASN A 11 16.98 8.65 1.92
CA ASN A 11 17.48 8.43 3.28
C ASN A 11 16.94 7.14 3.89
N GLY A 12 16.11 6.42 3.17
CA GLY A 12 15.47 5.21 3.68
C GLY A 12 14.19 5.48 4.46
N ASP A 13 13.74 6.73 4.53
CA ASP A 13 12.49 7.05 5.21
C ASP A 13 11.32 6.82 4.28
N SER A 14 10.20 6.41 4.85
CA SER A 14 8.98 6.22 4.08
C SER A 14 8.08 7.44 4.21
N TYR A 15 7.39 7.76 3.14
CA TYR A 15 6.54 8.94 3.10
C TYR A 15 5.35 8.68 2.19
N PHE A 16 4.25 9.36 2.49
CA PHE A 16 3.02 9.22 1.69
C PHE A 16 2.96 10.25 0.58
N THR A 17 2.49 9.83 -0.58
CA THR A 17 2.14 10.72 -1.67
C THR A 17 0.74 10.40 -2.14
N ILE A 18 0.17 11.26 -2.95
CA ILE A 18 -1.11 11.01 -3.59
C ILE A 18 -0.85 10.81 -5.08
N VAL A 19 -1.30 9.66 -5.56
CA VAL A 19 -1.25 9.36 -6.98
C VAL A 19 -2.63 9.65 -7.54
N GLU A 20 -2.71 10.53 -8.52
CA GLU A 20 -3.99 10.82 -9.15
C GLU A 20 -4.12 9.99 -10.39
N SER A 21 -5.25 9.33 -10.51
CA SER A 21 -5.49 8.56 -11.70
C SER A 21 -5.90 9.50 -12.82
N CYS A 22 -5.52 9.12 -14.03
CA CYS A 22 -5.88 9.91 -15.18
C CYS A 22 -7.31 9.65 -15.59
N ASP A 23 -7.95 10.65 -16.04
CA ASP A 23 -9.15 10.57 -16.82
C ASP A 23 -8.80 11.29 -18.10
N PRO A 24 -9.20 10.79 -19.20
CA PRO A 24 -10.23 9.81 -19.46
C PRO A 24 -9.71 8.38 -19.53
N PRO A 25 -10.62 7.44 -19.66
CA PRO A 25 -10.30 6.02 -19.63
C PRO A 25 -9.36 5.53 -20.70
N GLU A 26 -9.17 6.26 -21.77
CA GLU A 26 -8.24 5.80 -22.79
C GLU A 26 -6.82 5.67 -22.26
N SER A 27 -6.55 6.22 -21.08
CA SER A 27 -5.25 6.08 -20.43
C SER A 27 -5.13 4.83 -19.59
N ASN A 28 -6.15 3.99 -19.57
CA ASN A 28 -6.19 2.86 -18.64
C ASN A 28 -5.04 1.88 -18.82
N LYS A 29 -4.57 1.72 -20.03
CA LYS A 29 -3.48 0.77 -20.23
C LYS A 29 -2.23 1.12 -19.45
N GLU A 30 -2.01 2.39 -19.23
CA GLU A 30 -0.85 2.83 -18.45
C GLU A 30 -0.97 2.51 -16.98
N ARG A 31 -2.17 2.13 -16.53
CA ARG A 31 -2.39 1.78 -15.15
C ARG A 31 -2.41 0.28 -14.93
N GLU A 32 -2.33 -0.51 -15.99
CA GLU A 32 -2.34 -1.95 -15.87
C GLU A 32 -1.02 -2.43 -15.34
N GLN A 33 -1.04 -3.40 -14.45
CA GLN A 33 0.16 -3.96 -13.88
C GLN A 33 0.03 -5.45 -13.81
N GLU A 34 1.14 -6.15 -14.03
CA GLU A 34 1.14 -7.58 -13.88
C GLU A 34 1.13 -7.95 -12.41
N VAL A 35 0.29 -8.91 -12.09
CA VAL A 35 0.08 -9.36 -10.71
C VAL A 35 0.79 -10.69 -10.52
N ALA A 36 1.59 -10.77 -9.45
CA ALA A 36 2.19 -12.04 -9.07
C ALA A 36 1.14 -12.92 -8.41
N TYR A 37 0.39 -12.38 -7.47
CA TYR A 37 -0.72 -13.08 -6.82
C TYR A 37 -1.56 -12.10 -6.04
N TRP A 38 -2.75 -12.52 -5.64
CA TRP A 38 -3.60 -11.74 -4.74
C TRP A 38 -4.15 -12.66 -3.66
N GLU A 39 -4.58 -12.06 -2.57
CA GLU A 39 -5.13 -12.79 -1.44
C GLU A 39 -6.06 -11.92 -0.64
N ILE A 40 -6.94 -12.55 0.12
CA ILE A 40 -7.73 -11.86 1.13
C ILE A 40 -6.96 -11.97 2.44
N TRP A 41 -6.67 -10.83 3.04
CA TRP A 41 -5.86 -10.74 4.24
C TRP A 41 -6.71 -10.14 5.35
N GLU A 42 -6.76 -10.81 6.49
CA GLU A 42 -7.53 -10.33 7.62
C GLU A 42 -6.61 -10.04 8.78
N THR A 43 -6.87 -8.91 9.46
CA THR A 43 -6.14 -8.58 10.68
C THR A 43 -7.14 -8.45 11.81
N GLN A 44 -6.83 -9.10 12.91
CA GLN A 44 -7.70 -9.10 14.09
C GLN A 44 -7.57 -7.79 14.86
N PRO A 45 -8.55 -7.42 15.67
CA PRO A 45 -8.38 -6.28 16.57
C PRO A 45 -7.15 -6.49 17.42
N GLY A 46 -6.34 -5.44 17.54
CA GLY A 46 -5.09 -5.51 18.29
C GLY A 46 -3.89 -5.95 17.48
N TYR A 47 -4.08 -6.33 16.22
CA TYR A 47 -2.95 -6.71 15.39
C TYR A 47 -2.02 -5.52 15.19
N PHE A 48 -0.73 -5.78 15.33
CA PHE A 48 0.29 -4.77 15.08
C PHE A 48 1.50 -5.41 14.41
N GLN A 49 1.90 -4.81 13.29
CA GLN A 49 3.14 -5.19 12.62
C GLN A 49 4.11 -4.04 12.77
N ASP A 50 5.25 -4.29 13.39
CA ASP A 50 6.28 -3.27 13.59
C ASP A 50 6.91 -2.85 12.26
N PHE A 51 7.66 -1.77 12.27
CA PHE A 51 8.22 -1.18 11.06
C PHE A 51 9.04 -2.19 10.28
N LYS A 52 8.71 -2.34 9.03
CA LYS A 52 9.51 -3.09 8.07
C LYS A 52 9.10 -2.66 6.66
N PRO A 53 10.03 -2.73 5.70
CA PRO A 53 9.69 -2.36 4.33
C PRO A 53 8.88 -3.45 3.66
N SER A 54 8.23 -3.09 2.58
CA SER A 54 7.57 -4.06 1.71
C SER A 54 8.64 -4.79 0.92
N GLU A 55 8.46 -6.09 0.73
CA GLU A 55 9.38 -6.86 -0.09
C GLU A 55 9.08 -6.67 -1.57
N GLU A 56 7.84 -6.41 -1.87
CA GLU A 56 7.35 -6.24 -3.23
C GLU A 56 6.31 -5.16 -3.24
N PRO A 57 6.12 -4.49 -4.38
CA PRO A 57 5.04 -3.50 -4.47
C PRO A 57 3.69 -4.18 -4.27
N ARG A 58 2.84 -3.58 -3.47
CA ARG A 58 1.53 -4.13 -3.18
C ARG A 58 0.47 -3.05 -3.25
N SER A 59 -0.71 -3.43 -3.69
CA SER A 59 -1.87 -2.56 -3.58
C SER A 59 -2.90 -3.24 -2.71
N PHE A 60 -3.68 -2.41 -2.03
CA PHE A 60 -4.64 -2.87 -1.05
C PHE A 60 -5.98 -2.19 -1.30
N ALA A 61 -7.05 -2.95 -1.11
CA ALA A 61 -8.39 -2.39 -1.09
C ALA A 61 -9.06 -2.87 0.18
N VAL A 62 -9.50 -1.95 1.03
CA VAL A 62 -10.13 -2.31 2.30
C VAL A 62 -11.57 -2.71 2.04
N LEU A 63 -11.93 -3.92 2.43
CA LEU A 63 -13.28 -4.45 2.24
C LEU A 63 -14.14 -4.23 3.47
N SER A 64 -13.56 -4.26 4.67
CA SER A 64 -14.26 -3.95 5.91
C SER A 64 -13.23 -3.65 7.00
N GLY A 65 -13.67 -2.96 8.05
CA GLY A 65 -12.78 -2.59 9.14
C GLY A 65 -11.93 -1.38 8.78
N LYS A 66 -10.85 -1.19 9.54
CA LYS A 66 -9.99 -0.02 9.35
C LYS A 66 -8.55 -0.36 9.69
N LEU A 67 -7.62 0.11 8.86
CA LEU A 67 -6.18 -0.03 9.10
C LEU A 67 -5.55 1.32 9.35
N GLU A 68 -4.53 1.33 10.20
CA GLU A 68 -3.66 2.49 10.38
C GLU A 68 -2.29 2.11 9.82
N ILE A 69 -1.76 2.92 8.92
CA ILE A 69 -0.42 2.76 8.37
C ILE A 69 0.42 3.94 8.84
N THR A 70 1.57 3.65 9.44
CA THR A 70 2.47 4.70 9.94
C THR A 70 3.77 4.65 9.15
N GLY A 71 4.16 5.78 8.56
CA GLY A 71 5.45 5.92 7.89
C GLY A 71 6.58 6.08 8.90
N SER A 72 7.82 5.97 8.44
CA SER A 72 8.99 5.95 9.32
C SER A 72 9.18 7.24 10.09
N LEU A 73 8.66 8.36 9.58
CA LEU A 73 8.78 9.66 10.25
C LEU A 73 7.55 9.98 11.10
N GLY A 74 6.66 9.01 11.29
CA GLY A 74 5.52 9.16 12.20
C GLY A 74 4.22 9.60 11.57
N GLU A 75 4.19 9.86 10.28
CA GLU A 75 2.95 10.22 9.62
C GLU A 75 2.01 9.02 9.60
N ARG A 76 0.76 9.22 10.00
CA ARG A 76 -0.23 8.16 10.06
C ARG A 76 -1.34 8.42 9.05
N ARG A 77 -1.78 7.36 8.41
CA ARG A 77 -2.93 7.41 7.53
C ARG A 77 -3.86 6.27 7.88
N TYR A 78 -5.15 6.52 7.75
CA TYR A 78 -6.19 5.56 8.10
C TYR A 78 -6.97 5.20 6.87
N PHE A 79 -7.22 3.90 6.69
CA PHE A 79 -7.92 3.40 5.52
C PHE A 79 -9.08 2.54 5.98
N SER A 80 -10.26 2.80 5.43
CA SER A 80 -11.47 2.08 5.80
C SER A 80 -12.17 1.58 4.55
N ARG A 81 -13.30 0.94 4.73
CA ARG A 81 -14.03 0.31 3.65
C ARG A 81 -14.12 1.21 2.42
N GLY A 82 -13.72 0.67 1.29
CA GLY A 82 -13.74 1.39 0.03
C GLY A 82 -12.47 2.15 -0.29
N ASP A 83 -11.54 2.27 0.66
CA ASP A 83 -10.27 2.95 0.41
C ASP A 83 -9.28 1.99 -0.22
N THR A 84 -8.44 2.55 -1.08
CA THR A 84 -7.34 1.81 -1.69
C THR A 84 -6.04 2.56 -1.44
N PHE A 85 -4.94 1.82 -1.39
CA PHE A 85 -3.64 2.44 -1.21
C PHE A 85 -2.55 1.51 -1.74
N LEU A 86 -1.37 2.09 -1.96
CA LEU A 86 -0.22 1.36 -2.46
C LEU A 86 0.88 1.37 -1.42
N LEU A 87 1.53 0.22 -1.21
CA LEU A 87 2.73 0.14 -0.41
C LEU A 87 3.89 -0.17 -1.34
N GLN A 88 4.71 0.85 -1.60
CA GLN A 88 5.83 0.78 -2.51
C GLN A 88 7.13 1.16 -1.81
N ASP A 89 7.15 1.07 -0.50
CA ASP A 89 8.32 1.37 0.31
C ASP A 89 9.25 0.17 0.36
N ILE A 90 9.87 -0.12 -0.76
CA ILE A 90 10.79 -1.23 -0.93
C ILE A 90 12.13 -0.82 -0.34
N GLY A 91 12.61 -1.58 0.63
CA GLY A 91 13.87 -1.23 1.30
C GLY A 91 13.68 -0.09 2.29
N GLY A 92 14.72 0.26 3.02
CA GLY A 92 14.69 1.34 3.98
C GLY A 92 14.00 0.96 5.28
N LYS A 93 13.44 1.96 5.96
CA LYS A 93 12.88 1.77 7.31
C LYS A 93 11.49 1.19 7.30
N GLY A 94 10.77 1.38 6.20
CA GLY A 94 9.45 0.77 6.04
C GLY A 94 8.33 1.46 6.80
N HIS A 95 7.32 0.67 7.12
CA HIS A 95 6.09 1.17 7.72
C HIS A 95 5.59 0.21 8.78
N ALA A 96 4.74 0.72 9.67
CA ALA A 96 4.03 -0.10 10.66
C ALA A 96 2.55 -0.17 10.27
N ILE A 97 1.92 -1.29 10.59
CA ILE A 97 0.50 -1.52 10.29
C ILE A 97 -0.19 -1.92 11.58
N ARG A 98 -1.37 -1.37 11.81
CA ARG A 98 -2.18 -1.72 12.97
C ARG A 98 -3.65 -1.79 12.56
N THR A 99 -4.35 -2.79 13.08
CA THR A 99 -5.81 -2.79 12.99
C THR A 99 -6.33 -1.65 13.88
N TYR A 100 -7.13 -0.76 13.31
CA TYR A 100 -7.65 0.37 14.04
C TYR A 100 -9.11 0.12 14.38
N GLY A 101 -9.44 0.13 15.67
CA GLY A 101 -10.80 -0.13 16.12
C GLY A 101 -11.00 -1.56 16.58
N TRP A 102 -12.26 -1.94 16.70
CA TRP A 102 -12.64 -3.19 17.35
C TRP A 102 -13.11 -4.28 16.39
N GLU A 103 -13.08 -4.00 15.11
CA GLU A 103 -13.53 -4.96 14.11
C GLU A 103 -12.35 -5.59 13.41
N VAL A 104 -12.54 -6.80 12.92
CA VAL A 104 -11.58 -7.42 12.02
C VAL A 104 -11.49 -6.55 10.78
N CYS A 105 -10.27 -6.30 10.31
CA CYS A 105 -10.07 -5.60 9.06
C CYS A 105 -9.80 -6.60 7.96
N THR A 106 -10.58 -6.55 6.91
CA THR A 106 -10.46 -7.46 5.77
C THR A 106 -10.02 -6.66 4.55
N VAL A 107 -8.98 -7.11 3.90
CA VAL A 107 -8.34 -6.38 2.82
C VAL A 107 -8.08 -7.31 1.65
N LEU A 108 -8.34 -6.82 0.44
CA LEU A 108 -7.83 -7.48 -0.76
C LEU A 108 -6.39 -6.97 -0.95
N ARG A 109 -5.43 -7.87 -0.92
CA ARG A 109 -4.02 -7.53 -1.07
C ARG A 109 -3.52 -8.10 -2.38
N VAL A 110 -3.00 -7.23 -3.24
CA VAL A 110 -2.52 -7.60 -4.56
C VAL A 110 -1.02 -7.34 -4.60
N THR A 111 -0.23 -8.39 -4.83
CA THR A 111 1.21 -8.27 -4.93
C THR A 111 1.58 -8.21 -6.40
N MET A 112 2.29 -7.15 -6.78
CA MET A 112 2.69 -6.93 -8.17
C MET A 112 3.95 -7.70 -8.48
N LYS A 113 4.14 -7.97 -9.75
CA LYS A 113 5.42 -8.52 -10.18
C LYS A 113 6.51 -7.48 -10.00
N LYS A 114 7.66 -7.99 -9.53
CA LYS A 114 8.73 -7.11 -9.22
C LYS A 114 9.40 -6.60 -10.41
N ILE A 115 9.17 -6.66 -11.41
CA ILE A 115 9.82 -6.24 -12.45
C ILE A 115 9.99 -5.05 -12.77
N MET A 116 9.77 -4.77 -12.57
CA MET A 116 9.78 -3.73 -13.06
C MET A 116 10.70 -2.94 -13.16
N THR A 117 10.81 -3.48 -13.19
CA THR A 117 11.38 -2.99 -13.13
C THR A 117 11.88 -2.13 -13.35
N GLY A 118 11.74 -2.12 -13.22
CA GLY A 118 12.06 -1.46 -13.29
C GLY A 118 12.69 -1.16 -13.90
N THR A 119 12.69 -1.78 -14.35
CA THR A 119 13.28 -1.63 -14.82
C THR A 119 13.47 -0.85 -15.20
N ALA A 120 13.05 -1.03 -15.10
CA ALA A 120 13.17 -0.53 -15.26
C ALA A 120 13.65 0.32 -15.67
N LYS A 121 13.74 0.38 -15.76
CA LYS A 121 14.23 1.08 -16.00
C LYS A 121 14.95 1.67 -16.10
N ALA A 122 14.94 1.16 -16.13
CA ALA A 122 15.62 1.45 -16.08
C ALA A 122 16.09 2.13 -16.24
#